data_4b26df0b369fe4d24615f4455bd3c543
#
_entry.id   4b26df0b369fe4d24615f4455bd3c543
#
_cell.length_a   1.000
_cell.length_b   1.000
_cell.length_c   1.000
_cell.angle_alpha   90.00
_cell.angle_beta   90.00
_cell.angle_gamma   90.00
#
_symmetry.space_group_name_H-M   'P 1'
#
loop_
_entity.id
_entity.type
_entity.pdbx_description
1 polymer ?
#
loop_
_entity_poly.entity_id
_entity_poly.type
_entity_poly.pdbx_seq_one_letter_code
_entity_poly.pdbx_strand_id
1 'polypeptide(L)'
;MKVLIVGANGKVGTLLSGKLWAAHEFSPVALIRDVRQQMKFTAFGVPSVVGDIENGVSEFLPGMDAVVFSAGSGAHTGPEKTIDVDQNAAMRLIDDCAKDGVRRFVMVSAIGADPKSESDRIRHYLRAKGIADNHLRASGLDYVILQPGRLQDDRGTGLVEVAENLDRHETIPREDVADAIIECLRNYLTIGKTIQLVSGSLKIKEAIAELVGGGDLPPVA
;
A
#
# COMPACT_ATOMS: atom_id res chain seq x y z
N MET A 1 -13.69 8.02 5.87
CA MET A 1 -12.20 8.15 5.91
C MET A 1 -11.72 8.66 4.56
N LYS A 2 -11.02 9.80 4.51
CA LYS A 2 -10.47 10.37 3.28
C LYS A 2 -9.06 9.83 3.04
N VAL A 3 -8.84 9.17 1.90
CA VAL A 3 -7.63 8.36 1.63
C VAL A 3 -6.92 8.87 0.37
N LEU A 4 -5.67 9.35 0.51
CA LEU A 4 -4.81 9.63 -0.62
C LEU A 4 -4.15 8.34 -1.12
N ILE A 5 -4.34 8.01 -2.40
CA ILE A 5 -3.75 6.82 -3.02
C ILE A 5 -2.57 7.24 -3.88
N VAL A 6 -1.36 7.00 -3.38
CA VAL A 6 -0.11 7.25 -4.09
C VAL A 6 0.23 6.02 -4.93
N GLY A 7 0.44 6.21 -6.23
CA GLY A 7 0.53 5.12 -7.19
C GLY A 7 -0.83 4.65 -7.72
N ALA A 8 -1.85 5.52 -7.65
CA ALA A 8 -3.22 5.22 -8.06
C ALA A 8 -3.33 4.69 -9.50
N ASN A 9 -2.51 5.18 -10.44
CA ASN A 9 -2.54 4.71 -11.82
C ASN A 9 -1.88 3.33 -12.04
N GLY A 10 -1.18 2.79 -11.04
CA GLY A 10 -0.67 1.43 -11.04
C GLY A 10 -1.81 0.40 -10.96
N LYS A 11 -1.51 -0.88 -11.25
CA LYS A 11 -2.52 -1.94 -11.29
C LYS A 11 -3.24 -2.13 -9.94
N VAL A 12 -2.51 -2.19 -8.82
CA VAL A 12 -3.11 -2.27 -7.47
C VAL A 12 -3.87 -0.99 -7.15
N GLY A 13 -3.25 0.19 -7.35
CA GLY A 13 -3.86 1.47 -7.04
C GLY A 13 -5.15 1.75 -7.79
N THR A 14 -5.26 1.29 -9.05
CA THR A 14 -6.48 1.41 -9.85
C THR A 14 -7.62 0.57 -9.29
N LEU A 15 -7.36 -0.70 -8.96
CA LEU A 15 -8.33 -1.58 -8.33
C LEU A 15 -8.77 -1.04 -6.97
N LEU A 16 -7.80 -0.61 -6.16
CA LEU A 16 -8.05 -0.01 -4.86
C LEU A 16 -8.93 1.23 -4.94
N SER A 17 -8.64 2.14 -5.88
CA SER A 17 -9.41 3.38 -6.07
C SER A 17 -10.89 3.09 -6.32
N GLY A 18 -11.20 2.18 -7.23
CA GLY A 18 -12.57 1.79 -7.53
C GLY A 18 -13.26 1.09 -6.36
N LYS A 19 -12.57 0.18 -5.68
CA LYS A 19 -13.12 -0.57 -4.53
C LYS A 19 -13.38 0.35 -3.32
N LEU A 20 -12.49 1.29 -3.01
CA LEU A 20 -12.70 2.27 -1.93
C LEU A 20 -13.87 3.20 -2.25
N TRP A 21 -14.01 3.62 -3.51
CA TRP A 21 -15.16 4.43 -3.92
C TRP A 21 -16.48 3.69 -3.74
N ALA A 22 -16.53 2.42 -4.11
CA ALA A 22 -17.72 1.59 -3.97
C ALA A 22 -18.07 1.26 -2.50
N ALA A 23 -17.11 1.35 -1.60
CA ALA A 23 -17.28 1.00 -0.18
C ALA A 23 -17.97 2.10 0.67
N HIS A 24 -18.27 3.27 0.10
CA HIS A 24 -19.01 4.42 0.67
C HIS A 24 -18.50 5.00 2.00
N GLU A 25 -17.86 4.23 2.87
CA GLU A 25 -17.22 4.72 4.11
C GLU A 25 -15.89 5.40 3.85
N PHE A 26 -15.36 5.31 2.62
CA PHE A 26 -14.13 5.94 2.19
C PHE A 26 -14.39 7.05 1.16
N SER A 27 -13.51 8.04 1.16
CA SER A 27 -13.44 9.10 0.15
C SER A 27 -12.05 9.08 -0.48
N PRO A 28 -11.79 8.17 -1.46
CA PRO A 28 -10.48 8.08 -2.08
C PRO A 28 -10.16 9.29 -2.94
N VAL A 29 -8.89 9.70 -2.93
CA VAL A 29 -8.31 10.69 -3.83
C VAL A 29 -7.12 10.05 -4.55
N ALA A 30 -7.19 9.96 -5.87
CA ALA A 30 -6.14 9.36 -6.69
C ALA A 30 -5.02 10.37 -6.98
N LEU A 31 -3.78 10.11 -6.53
CA LEU A 31 -2.62 10.87 -6.97
C LEU A 31 -2.11 10.30 -8.29
N ILE A 32 -2.09 11.14 -9.33
CA ILE A 32 -1.68 10.79 -10.68
C ILE A 32 -0.55 11.70 -11.15
N ARG A 33 0.38 11.19 -11.97
CA ARG A 33 1.51 11.99 -12.48
C ARG A 33 1.18 12.81 -13.74
N ASP A 34 0.13 12.42 -14.46
CA ASP A 34 -0.20 12.98 -15.77
C ASP A 34 -1.70 13.25 -15.83
N VAL A 35 -2.08 14.46 -16.20
CA VAL A 35 -3.47 14.87 -16.35
C VAL A 35 -4.27 13.96 -17.31
N ARG A 36 -3.60 13.36 -18.29
CA ARG A 36 -4.23 12.40 -19.21
C ARG A 36 -4.77 11.16 -18.51
N GLN A 37 -4.26 10.84 -17.33
CA GLN A 37 -4.73 9.72 -16.50
C GLN A 37 -6.06 10.05 -15.79
N GLN A 38 -6.45 11.32 -15.71
CA GLN A 38 -7.63 11.79 -14.99
C GLN A 38 -8.92 11.16 -15.51
N MET A 39 -9.07 11.00 -16.83
CA MET A 39 -10.28 10.41 -17.42
C MET A 39 -10.60 9.02 -16.86
N LYS A 40 -9.57 8.22 -16.57
CA LYS A 40 -9.72 6.89 -15.98
C LYS A 40 -10.41 6.95 -14.61
N PHE A 41 -10.01 7.88 -13.76
CA PHE A 41 -10.56 8.02 -12.41
C PHE A 41 -11.91 8.70 -12.40
N THR A 42 -12.13 9.68 -13.29
CA THR A 42 -13.44 10.30 -13.50
C THR A 42 -14.49 9.25 -13.91
N ALA A 43 -14.12 8.28 -14.74
CA ALA A 43 -15.03 7.18 -15.15
C ALA A 43 -15.46 6.30 -13.96
N PHE A 44 -14.65 6.22 -12.89
CA PHE A 44 -14.99 5.53 -11.64
C PHE A 44 -15.69 6.44 -10.61
N GLY A 45 -15.82 7.73 -10.88
CA GLY A 45 -16.30 8.73 -9.93
C GLY A 45 -15.26 9.16 -8.90
N VAL A 46 -14.01 8.70 -8.99
CA VAL A 46 -12.94 8.96 -8.02
C VAL A 46 -12.27 10.30 -8.33
N PRO A 47 -12.24 11.25 -7.37
CA PRO A 47 -11.46 12.48 -7.50
C PRO A 47 -9.97 12.19 -7.68
N SER A 48 -9.28 13.02 -8.49
CA SER A 48 -7.85 12.90 -8.68
C SER A 48 -7.13 14.24 -8.58
N VAL A 49 -5.88 14.19 -8.13
CA VAL A 49 -4.93 15.32 -8.09
C VAL A 49 -3.68 14.97 -8.88
N VAL A 50 -3.08 15.98 -9.51
CA VAL A 50 -1.88 15.78 -10.35
C VAL A 50 -0.65 16.20 -9.56
N GLY A 51 0.26 15.24 -9.34
CA GLY A 51 1.54 15.46 -8.64
C GLY A 51 2.50 14.30 -8.86
N ASP A 52 3.78 14.59 -8.79
CA ASP A 52 4.85 13.59 -8.89
C ASP A 52 5.54 13.42 -7.53
N ILE A 53 5.46 12.21 -6.98
CA ILE A 53 6.05 11.89 -5.68
C ILE A 53 7.57 12.13 -5.62
N GLU A 54 8.25 12.12 -6.76
CA GLU A 54 9.67 12.43 -6.82
C GLU A 54 9.97 13.90 -6.54
N ASN A 55 8.99 14.78 -6.73
CA ASN A 55 9.10 16.22 -6.44
C ASN A 55 8.51 16.60 -5.07
N GLY A 56 7.89 15.64 -4.36
CA GLY A 56 7.09 15.87 -3.17
C GLY A 56 5.62 16.11 -3.51
N VAL A 57 4.74 15.81 -2.57
CA VAL A 57 3.27 15.89 -2.72
C VAL A 57 2.58 16.33 -1.43
N SER A 58 3.30 17.01 -0.55
CA SER A 58 2.79 17.45 0.75
C SER A 58 1.59 18.38 0.63
N GLU A 59 1.46 19.16 -0.45
CA GLU A 59 0.31 20.02 -0.71
C GLU A 59 -1.03 19.26 -0.80
N PHE A 60 -1.01 17.94 -1.03
CA PHE A 60 -2.22 17.13 -1.11
C PHE A 60 -2.56 16.40 0.20
N LEU A 61 -1.73 16.52 1.24
CA LEU A 61 -1.94 15.87 2.53
C LEU A 61 -2.98 16.57 3.42
N PRO A 62 -3.14 17.90 3.39
CA PRO A 62 -4.10 18.57 4.27
C PRO A 62 -5.52 18.01 4.13
N GLY A 63 -6.10 17.60 5.26
CA GLY A 63 -7.45 17.03 5.33
C GLY A 63 -7.57 15.58 4.87
N MET A 64 -6.46 14.87 4.65
CA MET A 64 -6.45 13.42 4.48
C MET A 64 -6.39 12.72 5.85
N ASP A 65 -7.17 11.65 6.00
CA ASP A 65 -7.16 10.81 7.19
C ASP A 65 -6.09 9.71 7.08
N ALA A 66 -5.84 9.24 5.86
CA ALA A 66 -4.91 8.16 5.57
C ALA A 66 -4.19 8.33 4.24
N VAL A 67 -3.00 7.73 4.14
CA VAL A 67 -2.24 7.56 2.89
C VAL A 67 -2.04 6.09 2.61
N VAL A 68 -2.26 5.67 1.36
CA VAL A 68 -1.86 4.36 0.86
C VAL A 68 -0.76 4.54 -0.18
N PHE A 69 0.42 4.01 0.10
CA PHE A 69 1.55 4.00 -0.82
C PHE A 69 1.60 2.67 -1.58
N SER A 70 1.13 2.67 -2.81
CA SER A 70 1.17 1.54 -3.76
C SER A 70 2.03 1.82 -4.99
N ALA A 71 2.82 2.91 -4.94
CA ALA A 71 3.74 3.25 -6.02
C ALA A 71 4.96 2.33 -6.04
N GLY A 72 5.51 2.16 -7.23
CA GLY A 72 6.77 1.51 -7.48
C GLY A 72 7.30 1.95 -8.83
N SER A 73 8.61 1.87 -9.03
CA SER A 73 9.28 2.32 -10.25
C SER A 73 8.83 1.53 -11.50
N GLY A 74 8.41 0.28 -11.30
CA GLY A 74 8.01 -0.64 -12.37
C GLY A 74 9.16 -1.55 -12.83
N ALA A 75 8.79 -2.73 -13.35
CA ALA A 75 9.75 -3.79 -13.72
C ALA A 75 10.67 -3.46 -14.91
N HIS A 76 10.39 -2.37 -15.62
CA HIS A 76 11.15 -1.96 -16.82
C HIS A 76 12.09 -0.79 -16.55
N THR A 77 12.19 -0.34 -15.29
CA THR A 77 13.08 0.77 -14.91
C THR A 77 14.37 0.24 -14.27
N GLY A 78 15.42 1.04 -14.32
CA GLY A 78 16.72 0.67 -13.73
C GLY A 78 16.74 0.83 -12.18
N PRO A 79 17.85 0.39 -11.55
CA PRO A 79 18.02 0.48 -10.10
C PRO A 79 17.89 1.90 -9.54
N GLU A 80 18.37 2.91 -10.29
CA GLU A 80 18.29 4.33 -9.89
C GLU A 80 16.84 4.76 -9.68
N LYS A 81 15.94 4.42 -10.64
CA LYS A 81 14.53 4.74 -10.52
C LYS A 81 13.85 4.03 -9.35
N THR A 82 14.31 2.84 -9.00
CA THR A 82 13.85 2.13 -7.81
C THR A 82 14.25 2.89 -6.53
N ILE A 83 15.48 3.40 -6.47
CA ILE A 83 15.93 4.22 -5.34
C ILE A 83 15.11 5.50 -5.26
N ASP A 84 14.86 6.18 -6.37
CA ASP A 84 14.11 7.45 -6.38
C ASP A 84 12.67 7.27 -5.94
N VAL A 85 11.98 6.25 -6.43
CA VAL A 85 10.54 6.05 -6.22
C VAL A 85 10.25 5.17 -5.00
N ASP A 86 10.82 3.94 -4.97
CA ASP A 86 10.48 2.94 -3.96
C ASP A 86 11.12 3.23 -2.60
N GLN A 87 12.23 4.00 -2.58
CA GLN A 87 12.93 4.38 -1.36
C GLN A 87 12.73 5.86 -1.05
N ASN A 88 13.37 6.77 -1.81
CA ASN A 88 13.50 8.19 -1.44
C ASN A 88 12.14 8.91 -1.42
N ALA A 89 11.31 8.72 -2.46
CA ALA A 89 9.98 9.34 -2.49
C ALA A 89 9.05 8.75 -1.41
N ALA A 90 9.16 7.44 -1.13
CA ALA A 90 8.41 6.82 -0.03
C ALA A 90 8.81 7.41 1.33
N MET A 91 10.11 7.52 1.62
CA MET A 91 10.62 8.09 2.88
C MET A 91 10.20 9.55 3.05
N ARG A 92 10.31 10.37 1.99
CA ARG A 92 9.84 11.76 2.02
C ARG A 92 8.36 11.85 2.32
N LEU A 93 7.52 11.04 1.67
CA LEU A 93 6.08 11.05 1.92
C LEU A 93 5.75 10.64 3.37
N ILE A 94 6.47 9.69 3.95
CA ILE A 94 6.34 9.30 5.35
C ILE A 94 6.63 10.50 6.27
N ASP A 95 7.73 11.21 6.02
CA ASP A 95 8.13 12.39 6.79
C ASP A 95 7.10 13.52 6.65
N ASP A 96 6.60 13.77 5.43
CA ASP A 96 5.55 14.75 5.16
C ASP A 96 4.25 14.39 5.90
N CYS A 97 3.82 13.11 5.89
CA CYS A 97 2.65 12.66 6.66
C CYS A 97 2.81 12.90 8.16
N ALA A 98 3.97 12.58 8.71
CA ALA A 98 4.25 12.80 10.14
C ALA A 98 4.20 14.29 10.51
N LYS A 99 4.73 15.16 9.63
CA LYS A 99 4.74 16.63 9.80
C LYS A 99 3.35 17.23 9.67
N ASP A 100 2.56 16.78 8.70
CA ASP A 100 1.26 17.38 8.36
C ASP A 100 0.10 16.71 9.15
N GLY A 101 0.40 15.77 10.04
CA GLY A 101 -0.55 15.15 10.96
C GLY A 101 -1.41 14.04 10.35
N VAL A 102 -1.07 13.53 9.16
CA VAL A 102 -1.72 12.36 8.56
C VAL A 102 -1.14 11.10 9.19
N ARG A 103 -1.82 10.55 10.18
CA ARG A 103 -1.24 9.47 10.99
C ARG A 103 -1.33 8.09 10.36
N ARG A 104 -2.43 7.76 9.65
CA ARG A 104 -2.66 6.42 9.11
C ARG A 104 -1.90 6.23 7.79
N PHE A 105 -0.99 5.26 7.74
CA PHE A 105 -0.17 4.99 6.56
C PHE A 105 -0.16 3.49 6.23
N VAL A 106 -0.58 3.12 5.01
CA VAL A 106 -0.52 1.74 4.51
C VAL A 106 0.52 1.66 3.39
N MET A 107 1.58 0.88 3.61
CA MET A 107 2.66 0.65 2.65
C MET A 107 2.47 -0.67 1.93
N VAL A 108 2.47 -0.66 0.61
CA VAL A 108 2.64 -1.88 -0.19
C VAL A 108 4.12 -2.10 -0.46
N SER A 109 4.68 -3.07 0.24
CA SER A 109 6.07 -3.50 0.13
C SER A 109 6.19 -4.82 -0.65
N ALA A 110 7.07 -5.73 -0.26
CA ALA A 110 7.23 -7.05 -0.88
C ALA A 110 7.79 -8.06 0.13
N ILE A 111 7.43 -9.34 0.02
CA ILE A 111 8.10 -10.42 0.76
C ILE A 111 9.60 -10.38 0.45
N GLY A 112 10.43 -10.48 1.48
CA GLY A 112 11.88 -10.40 1.38
C GLY A 112 12.45 -8.97 1.33
N ALA A 113 11.63 -7.93 1.55
CA ALA A 113 12.09 -6.55 1.71
C ALA A 113 13.05 -6.45 2.91
N ASP A 114 14.34 -6.23 2.63
CA ASP A 114 15.42 -6.16 3.62
C ASP A 114 16.52 -5.24 3.08
N PRO A 115 16.98 -4.23 3.85
CA PRO A 115 18.11 -3.39 3.47
C PRO A 115 19.39 -4.16 3.13
N LYS A 116 19.51 -5.38 3.65
CA LYS A 116 20.66 -6.29 3.46
C LYS A 116 20.37 -7.43 2.47
N SER A 117 19.25 -7.39 1.77
CA SER A 117 18.87 -8.46 0.83
C SER A 117 20.02 -8.84 -0.12
N GLU A 118 20.28 -10.12 -0.26
CA GLU A 118 21.29 -10.72 -1.16
C GLU A 118 20.66 -11.41 -2.39
N SER A 119 19.37 -11.14 -2.66
CA SER A 119 18.67 -11.68 -3.84
C SER A 119 19.41 -11.35 -5.14
N ASP A 120 19.77 -12.35 -5.91
CA ASP A 120 20.54 -12.16 -7.17
C ASP A 120 19.78 -11.33 -8.21
N ARG A 121 18.45 -11.48 -8.28
CA ARG A 121 17.65 -10.91 -9.37
C ARG A 121 17.04 -9.54 -9.07
N ILE A 122 16.63 -9.29 -7.81
CA ILE A 122 15.86 -8.11 -7.42
C ILE A 122 16.43 -7.44 -6.15
N ARG A 123 17.72 -7.62 -5.89
CA ARG A 123 18.41 -7.08 -4.71
C ARG A 123 18.15 -5.60 -4.49
N HIS A 124 18.34 -4.79 -5.55
CA HIS A 124 18.14 -3.34 -5.47
C HIS A 124 16.71 -2.98 -5.06
N TYR A 125 15.71 -3.71 -5.57
CA TYR A 125 14.32 -3.50 -5.25
C TYR A 125 14.00 -3.88 -3.80
N LEU A 126 14.42 -5.07 -3.36
CA LEU A 126 14.17 -5.51 -1.98
C LEU A 126 14.90 -4.65 -0.95
N ARG A 127 16.10 -4.17 -1.27
CA ARG A 127 16.83 -3.23 -0.42
C ARG A 127 16.11 -1.89 -0.31
N ALA A 128 15.67 -1.31 -1.42
CA ALA A 128 14.92 -0.06 -1.44
C ALA A 128 13.63 -0.16 -0.62
N LYS A 129 12.85 -1.24 -0.82
CA LYS A 129 11.64 -1.51 -0.01
C LYS A 129 11.97 -1.69 1.47
N GLY A 130 12.99 -2.47 1.80
CA GLY A 130 13.40 -2.69 3.19
C GLY A 130 13.86 -1.43 3.90
N ILE A 131 14.56 -0.52 3.21
CA ILE A 131 14.93 0.79 3.75
C ILE A 131 13.69 1.64 4.02
N ALA A 132 12.75 1.73 3.07
CA ALA A 132 11.50 2.45 3.23
C ALA A 132 10.63 1.86 4.35
N ASP A 133 10.53 0.51 4.45
CA ASP A 133 9.82 -0.18 5.53
C ASP A 133 10.40 0.17 6.91
N ASN A 134 11.74 0.18 7.05
CA ASN A 134 12.40 0.54 8.31
C ASN A 134 12.18 2.01 8.67
N HIS A 135 12.21 2.90 7.68
CA HIS A 135 11.91 4.32 7.89
C HIS A 135 10.47 4.51 8.39
N LEU A 136 9.51 3.81 7.79
CA LEU A 136 8.11 3.84 8.22
C LEU A 136 7.93 3.30 9.65
N ARG A 137 8.60 2.20 10.01
CA ARG A 137 8.55 1.67 11.39
C ARG A 137 9.07 2.67 12.43
N ALA A 138 10.03 3.50 12.05
CA ALA A 138 10.64 4.52 12.95
C ALA A 138 9.86 5.86 12.97
N SER A 139 8.87 6.06 12.10
CA SER A 139 8.23 7.36 11.88
C SER A 139 7.26 7.80 12.97
N GLY A 140 6.77 6.89 13.81
CA GLY A 140 5.70 7.14 14.79
C GLY A 140 4.29 7.24 14.19
N LEU A 141 4.12 6.93 12.91
CA LEU A 141 2.82 6.84 12.25
C LEU A 141 2.06 5.57 12.66
N ASP A 142 0.75 5.60 12.53
CA ASP A 142 -0.13 4.44 12.67
C ASP A 142 -0.05 3.60 11.40
N TYR A 143 1.09 2.95 11.19
CA TYR A 143 1.41 2.27 9.95
C TYR A 143 0.89 0.83 9.86
N VAL A 144 0.71 0.36 8.62
CA VAL A 144 0.68 -1.06 8.25
C VAL A 144 1.60 -1.27 7.06
N ILE A 145 2.44 -2.28 7.10
CA ILE A 145 3.26 -2.70 5.97
C ILE A 145 2.70 -4.01 5.44
N LEU A 146 2.16 -4.00 4.23
CA LEU A 146 1.77 -5.19 3.51
C LEU A 146 2.92 -5.65 2.61
N GLN A 147 3.39 -6.87 2.81
CA GLN A 147 4.43 -7.50 2.01
C GLN A 147 3.81 -8.64 1.19
N PRO A 148 3.23 -8.36 0.01
CA PRO A 148 2.67 -9.39 -0.84
C PRO A 148 3.76 -10.26 -1.46
N GLY A 149 3.39 -11.50 -1.79
CA GLY A 149 4.13 -12.35 -2.69
C GLY A 149 4.15 -11.80 -4.12
N ARG A 150 4.54 -12.63 -5.10
CA ARG A 150 4.61 -12.20 -6.50
C ARG A 150 3.22 -11.85 -7.03
N LEU A 151 3.04 -10.59 -7.44
CA LEU A 151 1.78 -10.05 -7.93
C LEU A 151 1.41 -10.61 -9.32
N GLN A 152 0.16 -11.04 -9.49
CA GLN A 152 -0.41 -11.51 -10.76
C GLN A 152 -1.68 -10.75 -11.12
N ASP A 153 -2.07 -10.82 -12.41
CA ASP A 153 -3.21 -10.07 -12.95
C ASP A 153 -4.51 -10.91 -13.03
N ASP A 154 -4.48 -12.12 -12.48
CA ASP A 154 -5.68 -12.95 -12.38
C ASP A 154 -6.73 -12.28 -11.50
N ARG A 155 -7.98 -12.68 -11.69
CA ARG A 155 -9.09 -12.24 -10.85
C ARG A 155 -8.83 -12.63 -9.39
N GLY A 156 -9.14 -11.74 -8.47
CA GLY A 156 -9.07 -11.99 -7.03
C GLY A 156 -9.99 -13.15 -6.61
N THR A 157 -9.52 -13.93 -5.68
CA THR A 157 -10.27 -15.04 -5.08
C THR A 157 -10.92 -14.66 -3.76
N GLY A 158 -10.45 -13.57 -3.14
CA GLY A 158 -10.81 -13.17 -1.79
C GLY A 158 -10.21 -14.09 -0.71
N LEU A 159 -9.34 -15.04 -1.10
CA LEU A 159 -8.75 -16.04 -0.22
C LEU A 159 -7.24 -15.86 -0.12
N VAL A 160 -6.72 -15.73 1.09
CA VAL A 160 -5.31 -15.49 1.36
C VAL A 160 -4.79 -16.38 2.49
N GLU A 161 -3.48 -16.46 2.58
CA GLU A 161 -2.73 -16.81 3.76
C GLU A 161 -1.92 -15.59 4.18
N VAL A 162 -1.97 -15.25 5.47
CA VAL A 162 -1.24 -14.12 6.05
C VAL A 162 -0.45 -14.56 7.27
N ALA A 163 0.75 -13.99 7.44
CA ALA A 163 1.57 -14.16 8.64
C ALA A 163 2.52 -12.96 8.81
N GLU A 164 3.14 -12.83 9.98
CA GLU A 164 4.26 -11.90 10.15
C GLU A 164 5.50 -12.37 9.35
N ASN A 165 5.66 -13.68 9.17
CA ASN A 165 6.69 -14.29 8.33
C ASN A 165 6.14 -15.57 7.68
N LEU A 166 6.15 -15.62 6.35
CA LEU A 166 5.75 -16.79 5.56
C LEU A 166 6.99 -17.54 5.05
N ASP A 167 7.02 -18.84 5.24
CA ASP A 167 8.12 -19.71 4.77
C ASP A 167 8.13 -19.92 3.24
N ARG A 168 7.16 -19.35 2.53
CA ARG A 168 6.96 -19.52 1.09
C ARG A 168 6.69 -18.23 0.35
N HIS A 169 7.18 -18.15 -0.89
CA HIS A 169 7.06 -16.99 -1.77
C HIS A 169 6.10 -17.30 -2.94
N GLU A 170 4.83 -17.47 -2.64
CA GLU A 170 3.81 -17.74 -3.64
C GLU A 170 3.29 -16.46 -4.32
N THR A 171 2.39 -16.63 -5.26
CA THR A 171 1.74 -15.53 -5.98
C THR A 171 0.50 -15.04 -5.24
N ILE A 172 0.06 -13.84 -5.60
CA ILE A 172 -1.21 -13.27 -5.14
C ILE A 172 -1.82 -12.37 -6.23
N PRO A 173 -3.12 -12.44 -6.49
CA PRO A 173 -3.82 -11.49 -7.33
C PRO A 173 -3.71 -10.06 -6.78
N ARG A 174 -3.46 -9.09 -7.66
CA ARG A 174 -3.45 -7.66 -7.28
C ARG A 174 -4.77 -7.21 -6.69
N GLU A 175 -5.85 -7.83 -7.09
CA GLU A 175 -7.19 -7.56 -6.57
C GLU A 175 -7.28 -7.95 -5.09
N ASP A 176 -6.75 -9.10 -4.69
CA ASP A 176 -6.73 -9.55 -3.29
C ASP A 176 -5.81 -8.65 -2.43
N VAL A 177 -4.72 -8.12 -3.00
CA VAL A 177 -3.90 -7.11 -2.31
C VAL A 177 -4.69 -5.82 -2.08
N ALA A 178 -5.49 -5.37 -3.06
CA ALA A 178 -6.34 -4.19 -2.90
C ALA A 178 -7.40 -4.42 -1.80
N ASP A 179 -8.00 -5.61 -1.73
CA ASP A 179 -8.96 -5.96 -0.67
C ASP A 179 -8.29 -6.05 0.71
N ALA A 180 -7.07 -6.57 0.78
CA ALA A 180 -6.29 -6.60 2.03
C ALA A 180 -5.94 -5.18 2.52
N ILE A 181 -5.61 -4.24 1.62
CA ILE A 181 -5.41 -2.83 1.97
C ILE A 181 -6.68 -2.24 2.60
N ILE A 182 -7.84 -2.50 2.01
CA ILE A 182 -9.14 -2.01 2.51
C ILE A 182 -9.40 -2.58 3.91
N GLU A 183 -9.17 -3.87 4.11
CA GLU A 183 -9.35 -4.49 5.42
C GLU A 183 -8.38 -3.90 6.46
N CYS A 184 -7.14 -3.64 6.09
CA CYS A 184 -6.19 -2.96 6.97
C CYS A 184 -6.60 -1.52 7.31
N LEU A 185 -7.21 -0.78 6.39
CA LEU A 185 -7.74 0.56 6.67
C LEU A 185 -8.91 0.51 7.66
N ARG A 186 -9.75 -0.54 7.63
CA ARG A 186 -10.87 -0.77 8.54
C ARG A 186 -10.43 -1.22 9.92
N ASN A 187 -9.41 -2.07 9.98
CA ASN A 187 -9.01 -2.76 11.19
C ASN A 187 -7.82 -2.07 11.86
N TYR A 188 -8.09 -1.29 12.92
CA TYR A 188 -7.05 -0.58 13.68
C TYR A 188 -6.10 -1.51 14.46
N LEU A 189 -6.46 -2.78 14.70
CA LEU A 189 -5.56 -3.75 15.34
C LEU A 189 -4.37 -4.12 14.43
N THR A 190 -4.44 -3.78 13.14
CA THR A 190 -3.31 -3.92 12.20
C THR A 190 -2.24 -2.84 12.35
N ILE A 191 -2.47 -1.80 13.15
CA ILE A 191 -1.48 -0.73 13.39
C ILE A 191 -0.19 -1.32 13.98
N GLY A 192 0.93 -0.90 13.42
CA GLY A 192 2.27 -1.37 13.81
C GLY A 192 2.64 -2.74 13.25
N LYS A 193 1.78 -3.35 12.42
CA LYS A 193 2.03 -4.67 11.86
C LYS A 193 2.74 -4.64 10.51
N THR A 194 3.60 -5.62 10.31
CA THR A 194 4.09 -6.04 8.98
C THR A 194 3.43 -7.36 8.67
N ILE A 195 2.69 -7.41 7.56
CA ILE A 195 1.85 -8.55 7.18
C ILE A 195 2.31 -9.07 5.83
N GLN A 196 2.87 -10.28 5.81
CA GLN A 196 3.12 -11.01 4.58
C GLN A 196 1.84 -11.68 4.11
N LEU A 197 1.57 -11.67 2.81
CA LEU A 197 0.36 -12.24 2.26
C LEU A 197 0.58 -12.88 0.88
N VAL A 198 -0.02 -14.06 0.71
CA VAL A 198 -0.03 -14.84 -0.54
C VAL A 198 -1.44 -15.40 -0.76
N SER A 199 -1.70 -15.99 -1.94
CA SER A 199 -2.93 -16.75 -2.15
C SER A 199 -3.04 -17.89 -1.13
N GLY A 200 -4.23 -18.12 -0.60
CA GLY A 200 -4.45 -19.10 0.47
C GLY A 200 -5.89 -19.64 0.49
N SER A 201 -6.37 -20.01 1.68
CA SER A 201 -7.66 -20.66 1.86
C SER A 201 -8.62 -19.90 2.80
N LEU A 202 -8.14 -18.90 3.55
CA LEU A 202 -8.98 -18.11 4.43
C LEU A 202 -9.44 -16.84 3.73
N LYS A 203 -10.65 -16.37 4.03
CA LYS A 203 -11.11 -15.07 3.57
C LYS A 203 -10.23 -13.97 4.15
N ILE A 204 -9.94 -12.94 3.35
CA ILE A 204 -9.02 -11.85 3.71
C ILE A 204 -9.35 -11.27 5.10
N LYS A 205 -10.62 -10.97 5.37
CA LYS A 205 -11.06 -10.43 6.66
C LYS A 205 -10.78 -11.40 7.81
N GLU A 206 -11.08 -12.68 7.63
CA GLU A 206 -10.87 -13.72 8.63
C GLU A 206 -9.37 -13.92 8.90
N ALA A 207 -8.57 -14.04 7.84
CA ALA A 207 -7.12 -14.21 7.94
C ALA A 207 -6.43 -13.05 8.67
N ILE A 208 -6.79 -11.80 8.33
CA ILE A 208 -6.23 -10.62 9.01
C ILE A 208 -6.70 -10.56 10.46
N ALA A 209 -7.97 -10.86 10.76
CA ALA A 209 -8.49 -10.86 12.13
C ALA A 209 -7.80 -11.91 13.01
N GLU A 210 -7.56 -13.12 12.49
CA GLU A 210 -6.82 -14.18 13.20
C GLU A 210 -5.38 -13.74 13.51
N LEU A 211 -4.70 -13.11 12.54
CA LEU A 211 -3.32 -12.64 12.71
C LEU A 211 -3.19 -11.59 13.82
N VAL A 212 -4.16 -10.68 13.94
CA VAL A 212 -4.08 -9.56 14.91
C VAL A 212 -4.76 -9.86 16.26
N GLY A 213 -5.22 -11.11 16.47
CA GLY A 213 -5.74 -11.56 17.77
C GLY A 213 -7.25 -11.47 17.95
N GLY A 214 -8.04 -11.63 16.88
CA GLY A 214 -9.47 -12.05 16.89
C GLY A 214 -10.44 -11.35 17.84
N GLY A 215 -10.25 -10.08 18.18
CA GLY A 215 -11.21 -9.31 18.96
C GLY A 215 -12.25 -8.66 18.06
N ASP A 216 -13.54 -8.68 18.47
CA ASP A 216 -14.60 -7.89 17.85
C ASP A 216 -14.14 -6.42 17.75
N LEU A 217 -14.12 -5.89 16.55
CA LEU A 217 -13.76 -4.49 16.31
C LEU A 217 -14.77 -3.58 17.03
N PRO A 218 -14.33 -2.58 17.80
CA PRO A 218 -15.26 -1.55 18.25
C PRO A 218 -15.84 -0.84 17.01
N PRO A 219 -17.11 -0.46 17.02
CA PRO A 219 -17.72 0.26 15.93
C PRO A 219 -16.96 1.58 15.69
N VAL A 220 -16.66 1.85 14.42
CA VAL A 220 -16.05 3.11 14.01
C VAL A 220 -17.00 4.25 14.40
N ALA A 221 -16.53 5.17 15.24
CA ALA A 221 -17.26 6.36 15.64
C ALA A 221 -17.33 7.39 14.51
#